data_d114f9d0b6fa8fa758213d7fa6a26945
#
_entry.id   d114f9d0b6fa8fa758213d7fa6a26945
#
_cell.length_a   1.000
_cell.length_b   1.000
_cell.length_c   1.000
_cell.angle_alpha   90.00
_cell.angle_beta   90.00
_cell.angle_gamma   90.00
#
_symmetry.space_group_name_H-M   'P 1'
#
loop_
_entity.id
_entity.type
_entity.pdbx_description
1 polymer ?
#
loop_
_entity_poly.entity_id
_entity_poly.type
_entity_poly.pdbx_seq_one_letter_code
_entity_poly.pdbx_strand_id
1 'polypeptide(L)'
;MAIALLFIVFAVLLPLGVPVAFALAAASLATLLYLDLPSVVLVQQIQAGTGSASLIAIPLFIFAGEIMMRGGISERLIALASSLVGRMRGGLGQVSILSSLFFGGVSGSAIADVSAVGGTMIPQMVKRGYDRDFAVNVSITAALVALLVPPSHNLILFSAAAGGGLSIADLF
;
A
#
# COMPACT_ATOMS: atom_id res chain seq x y z
N MET A 1 -17.35 -28.98 4.37
CA MET A 1 -16.85 -29.08 5.75
C MET A 1 -15.47 -28.43 5.89
N ALA A 2 -14.46 -28.82 5.10
CA ALA A 2 -13.08 -28.25 5.20
C ALA A 2 -13.01 -26.73 5.04
N ILE A 3 -13.71 -26.17 4.04
CA ILE A 3 -13.77 -24.70 3.83
C ILE A 3 -14.39 -24.00 5.05
N ALA A 4 -15.47 -24.56 5.61
CA ALA A 4 -16.09 -23.99 6.80
C ALA A 4 -15.14 -24.02 8.00
N LEU A 5 -14.38 -25.10 8.20
CA LEU A 5 -13.35 -25.21 9.24
C LEU A 5 -12.29 -24.10 9.09
N LEU A 6 -11.79 -23.88 7.87
CA LEU A 6 -10.81 -22.83 7.60
C LEU A 6 -11.34 -21.45 8.02
N PHE A 7 -12.55 -21.09 7.60
CA PHE A 7 -13.14 -19.79 7.94
C PHE A 7 -13.47 -19.66 9.42
N ILE A 8 -13.92 -20.72 10.08
CA ILE A 8 -14.24 -20.70 11.52
C ILE A 8 -12.95 -20.48 12.32
N VAL A 9 -11.90 -21.27 12.06
CA VAL A 9 -10.62 -21.12 12.78
C VAL A 9 -10.04 -19.74 12.56
N PHE A 10 -10.06 -19.25 11.32
CA PHE A 10 -9.59 -17.91 10.99
C PHE A 10 -10.38 -16.83 11.74
N ALA A 11 -11.72 -16.89 11.69
CA ALA A 11 -12.61 -15.92 12.34
C ALA A 11 -12.50 -15.94 13.88
N VAL A 12 -12.15 -17.06 14.48
CA VAL A 12 -11.92 -17.17 15.92
C VAL A 12 -10.56 -16.57 16.32
N LEU A 13 -9.52 -16.79 15.52
CA LEU A 13 -8.18 -16.32 15.85
C LEU A 13 -8.04 -14.78 15.70
N LEU A 14 -8.79 -14.14 14.82
CA LEU A 14 -8.73 -12.69 14.62
C LEU A 14 -9.09 -11.87 15.88
N PRO A 15 -10.24 -12.09 16.55
CA PRO A 15 -10.58 -11.34 17.77
C PRO A 15 -9.70 -11.69 18.97
N LEU A 16 -8.97 -12.82 18.94
CA LEU A 16 -7.95 -13.16 19.93
C LEU A 16 -6.66 -12.35 19.77
N GLY A 17 -6.60 -11.45 18.77
CA GLY A 17 -5.45 -10.59 18.51
C GLY A 17 -4.29 -11.28 17.76
N VAL A 18 -4.52 -12.46 17.20
CA VAL A 18 -3.51 -13.15 16.40
C VAL A 18 -3.30 -12.38 15.08
N PRO A 19 -2.05 -12.02 14.71
CA PRO A 19 -1.80 -11.37 13.42
C PRO A 19 -2.33 -12.19 12.25
N VAL A 20 -2.91 -11.51 11.24
CA VAL A 20 -3.63 -12.13 10.12
C VAL A 20 -2.82 -13.25 9.44
N ALA A 21 -1.51 -13.03 9.23
CA ALA A 21 -0.65 -14.02 8.59
C ALA A 21 -0.58 -15.34 9.38
N PHE A 22 -0.45 -15.26 10.70
CA PHE A 22 -0.42 -16.45 11.58
C PHE A 22 -1.81 -17.08 11.71
N ALA A 23 -2.87 -16.28 11.73
CA ALA A 23 -4.24 -16.80 11.75
C ALA A 23 -4.56 -17.57 10.47
N LEU A 24 -4.13 -17.07 9.31
CA LEU A 24 -4.26 -17.78 8.02
C LEU A 24 -3.43 -19.07 7.99
N ALA A 25 -2.18 -19.04 8.46
CA ALA A 25 -1.33 -20.22 8.50
C ALA A 25 -1.92 -21.31 9.43
N ALA A 26 -2.39 -20.93 10.62
CA ALA A 26 -3.00 -21.83 11.57
C ALA A 26 -4.33 -22.42 11.05
N ALA A 27 -5.19 -21.62 10.43
CA ALA A 27 -6.43 -22.07 9.81
C ALA A 27 -6.18 -23.04 8.66
N SER A 28 -5.17 -22.76 7.82
CA SER A 28 -4.75 -23.63 6.72
C SER A 28 -4.20 -24.96 7.26
N LEU A 29 -3.34 -24.90 8.29
CA LEU A 29 -2.79 -26.10 8.92
C LEU A 29 -3.89 -26.97 9.52
N ALA A 30 -4.83 -26.39 10.27
CA ALA A 30 -5.95 -27.11 10.85
C ALA A 30 -6.81 -27.79 9.77
N THR A 31 -7.01 -27.11 8.62
CA THR A 31 -7.75 -27.66 7.49
C THR A 31 -7.00 -28.81 6.80
N LEU A 32 -5.68 -28.68 6.63
CA LEU A 32 -4.85 -29.77 6.07
C LEU A 32 -4.87 -31.02 6.96
N LEU A 33 -4.76 -30.84 8.27
CA LEU A 33 -4.85 -31.94 9.24
C LEU A 33 -6.22 -32.62 9.22
N TYR A 34 -7.30 -31.83 9.06
CA TYR A 34 -8.64 -32.38 8.92
C TYR A 34 -8.84 -33.20 7.61
N LEU A 35 -8.08 -32.86 6.58
CA LEU A 35 -8.13 -33.54 5.29
C LEU A 35 -7.11 -34.69 5.18
N ASP A 36 -6.41 -35.03 6.27
CA ASP A 36 -5.31 -36.01 6.30
C ASP A 36 -4.20 -35.74 5.27
N LEU A 37 -3.99 -34.45 4.92
CA LEU A 37 -2.94 -34.03 4.00
C LEU A 37 -1.61 -33.77 4.75
N PRO A 38 -0.48 -34.10 4.14
CA PRO A 38 0.82 -33.83 4.76
C PRO A 38 1.02 -32.34 5.04
N SER A 39 1.42 -31.97 6.26
CA SER A 39 1.67 -30.59 6.64
C SER A 39 2.80 -29.92 5.84
N VAL A 40 3.65 -30.71 5.17
CA VAL A 40 4.67 -30.20 4.24
C VAL A 40 4.05 -29.41 3.07
N VAL A 41 2.81 -29.70 2.71
CA VAL A 41 2.07 -28.96 1.67
C VAL A 41 1.91 -27.49 2.05
N LEU A 42 1.66 -27.19 3.33
CA LEU A 42 1.58 -25.80 3.81
C LEU A 42 2.89 -25.05 3.56
N VAL A 43 4.01 -25.67 3.92
CA VAL A 43 5.36 -25.06 3.73
C VAL A 43 5.64 -24.83 2.26
N GLN A 44 5.33 -25.81 1.41
CA GLN A 44 5.51 -25.68 -0.04
C GLN A 44 4.65 -24.56 -0.64
N GLN A 45 3.40 -24.41 -0.23
CA GLN A 45 2.51 -23.34 -0.70
C GLN A 45 2.96 -21.97 -0.22
N ILE A 46 3.42 -21.85 1.03
CA ILE A 46 3.99 -20.60 1.55
C ILE A 46 5.24 -20.23 0.74
N GLN A 47 6.14 -21.19 0.50
CA GLN A 47 7.36 -20.96 -0.27
C GLN A 47 7.06 -20.56 -1.72
N ALA A 48 6.14 -21.27 -2.38
CA ALA A 48 5.73 -20.94 -3.74
C ALA A 48 5.07 -19.55 -3.83
N GLY A 49 4.22 -19.21 -2.86
CA GLY A 49 3.58 -17.89 -2.79
C GLY A 49 4.57 -16.75 -2.55
N THR A 50 5.47 -16.91 -1.59
CA THR A 50 6.45 -15.85 -1.23
C THR A 50 7.59 -15.73 -2.24
N GLY A 51 7.88 -16.77 -3.01
CA GLY A 51 8.94 -16.79 -4.00
C GLY A 51 8.61 -16.12 -5.34
N SER A 52 7.40 -15.59 -5.51
CA SER A 52 7.02 -14.90 -6.74
C SER A 52 7.79 -13.59 -6.90
N ALA A 53 8.34 -13.34 -8.10
CA ALA A 53 9.09 -12.12 -8.41
C ALA A 53 8.26 -10.85 -8.15
N SER A 54 6.96 -10.92 -8.42
CA SER A 54 6.03 -9.81 -8.18
C SER A 54 5.94 -9.42 -6.70
N LEU A 55 5.90 -10.40 -5.79
CA LEU A 55 5.84 -10.11 -4.35
C LEU A 55 7.18 -9.62 -3.79
N ILE A 56 8.31 -10.04 -4.35
CA ILE A 56 9.64 -9.54 -3.96
C ILE A 56 9.80 -8.06 -4.33
N ALA A 57 9.13 -7.60 -5.39
CA ALA A 57 9.17 -6.19 -5.79
C ALA A 57 8.60 -5.25 -4.71
N ILE A 58 7.57 -5.68 -3.96
CA ILE A 58 6.91 -4.83 -2.94
C ILE A 58 7.89 -4.31 -1.88
N PRO A 59 8.63 -5.16 -1.14
CA PRO A 59 9.59 -4.66 -0.15
C PRO A 59 10.70 -3.80 -0.75
N LEU A 60 11.10 -4.06 -2.00
CA LEU A 60 12.09 -3.24 -2.69
C LEU A 60 11.55 -1.84 -3.01
N PHE A 61 10.28 -1.72 -3.45
CA PHE A 61 9.65 -0.42 -3.65
C PHE A 61 9.43 0.33 -2.34
N ILE A 62 9.03 -0.36 -1.25
CA ILE A 62 8.92 0.25 0.08
C ILE A 62 10.28 0.80 0.51
N PHE A 63 11.34 0.04 0.34
CA PHE A 63 12.70 0.44 0.69
C PHE A 63 13.18 1.62 -0.16
N ALA A 64 12.93 1.60 -1.47
CA ALA A 64 13.24 2.71 -2.36
C ALA A 64 12.48 3.99 -1.95
N GLY A 65 11.18 3.89 -1.64
CA GLY A 65 10.37 5.00 -1.15
C GLY A 65 10.91 5.59 0.15
N GLU A 66 11.35 4.75 1.09
CA GLU A 66 11.94 5.20 2.35
C GLU A 66 13.28 5.94 2.13
N ILE A 67 14.14 5.42 1.25
CA ILE A 67 15.39 6.11 0.87
C ILE A 67 15.09 7.47 0.25
N MET A 68 14.09 7.54 -0.63
CA MET A 68 13.70 8.79 -1.28
C MET A 68 13.18 9.83 -0.27
N MET A 69 12.36 9.40 0.69
CA MET A 69 11.87 10.27 1.77
C MET A 69 13.06 10.87 2.55
N ARG A 70 13.97 10.02 3.01
CA ARG A 70 15.14 10.46 3.77
C ARG A 70 16.16 11.25 2.94
N GLY A 71 16.18 11.01 1.63
CA GLY A 71 17.04 11.70 0.66
C GLY A 71 16.54 13.10 0.26
N GLY A 72 15.42 13.59 0.83
CA GLY A 72 14.86 14.91 0.52
C GLY A 72 14.22 15.01 -0.87
N ILE A 73 13.88 13.90 -1.50
CA ILE A 73 13.22 13.88 -2.80
C ILE A 73 11.79 14.40 -2.68
N SER A 74 11.10 14.07 -1.57
CA SER A 74 9.73 14.53 -1.31
C SER A 74 9.65 16.06 -1.33
N GLU A 75 10.57 16.76 -0.70
CA GLU A 75 10.65 18.23 -0.68
C GLU A 75 10.87 18.80 -2.08
N ARG A 76 11.71 18.13 -2.89
CA ARG A 76 11.96 18.56 -4.28
C ARG A 76 10.75 18.35 -5.17
N LEU A 77 10.00 17.26 -4.99
CA LEU A 77 8.75 17.02 -5.71
C LEU A 77 7.67 18.04 -5.33
N ILE A 78 7.56 18.39 -4.04
CA ILE A 78 6.67 19.43 -3.57
C ILE A 78 7.09 20.81 -4.17
N ALA A 79 8.38 21.11 -4.23
CA ALA A 79 8.87 22.34 -4.83
C ALA A 79 8.54 22.39 -6.33
N LEU A 80 8.72 21.29 -7.06
CA LEU A 80 8.35 21.16 -8.45
C LEU A 80 6.84 21.38 -8.64
N ALA A 81 6.00 20.67 -7.88
CA ALA A 81 4.55 20.83 -7.93
C ALA A 81 4.12 22.28 -7.61
N SER A 82 4.76 22.89 -6.62
CA SER A 82 4.53 24.30 -6.25
C SER A 82 4.86 25.26 -7.38
N SER A 83 5.92 24.99 -8.15
CA SER A 83 6.28 25.82 -9.32
C SER A 83 5.25 25.75 -10.45
N LEU A 84 4.60 24.59 -10.60
CA LEU A 84 3.64 24.33 -11.65
C LEU A 84 2.24 24.89 -11.32
N VAL A 85 1.74 24.60 -10.12
CA VAL A 85 0.33 24.89 -9.77
C VAL A 85 0.16 25.79 -8.55
N GLY A 86 1.23 26.17 -7.87
CA GLY A 86 1.19 26.92 -6.61
C GLY A 86 0.57 28.33 -6.71
N ARG A 87 0.52 28.90 -7.92
CA ARG A 87 -0.09 30.22 -8.19
C ARG A 87 -1.58 30.18 -8.48
N MET A 88 -2.15 28.98 -8.64
CA MET A 88 -3.59 28.80 -8.90
C MET A 88 -4.41 29.07 -7.63
N ARG A 89 -5.72 29.36 -7.81
CA ARG A 89 -6.65 29.42 -6.68
C ARG A 89 -6.69 28.09 -5.95
N GLY A 90 -6.56 28.11 -4.62
CA GLY A 90 -6.40 26.88 -3.83
C GLY A 90 -5.03 26.19 -4.01
N GLY A 91 -4.02 26.95 -4.43
CA GLY A 91 -2.72 26.47 -4.90
C GLY A 91 -2.06 25.40 -4.02
N LEU A 92 -2.14 25.50 -2.68
CA LEU A 92 -1.56 24.47 -1.82
C LEU A 92 -2.32 23.14 -1.87
N GLY A 93 -3.64 23.16 -2.05
CA GLY A 93 -4.41 21.94 -2.30
C GLY A 93 -4.00 21.27 -3.60
N GLN A 94 -3.84 22.05 -4.68
CA GLN A 94 -3.36 21.56 -5.97
C GLN A 94 -1.92 21.03 -5.89
N VAL A 95 -1.05 21.72 -5.15
CA VAL A 95 0.32 21.27 -4.88
C VAL A 95 0.30 19.92 -4.14
N SER A 96 -0.57 19.75 -3.13
CA SER A 96 -0.69 18.48 -2.42
C SER A 96 -1.07 17.34 -3.39
N ILE A 97 -2.09 17.55 -4.23
CA ILE A 97 -2.54 16.54 -5.20
C ILE A 97 -1.44 16.18 -6.20
N LEU A 98 -0.79 17.19 -6.77
CA LEU A 98 0.26 16.97 -7.78
C LEU A 98 1.51 16.33 -7.17
N SER A 99 1.87 16.71 -5.94
CA SER A 99 2.97 16.09 -5.21
C SER A 99 2.70 14.62 -4.90
N SER A 100 1.47 14.29 -4.49
CA SER A 100 1.02 12.92 -4.27
C SER A 100 1.04 12.09 -5.56
N LEU A 101 0.68 12.69 -6.71
CA LEU A 101 0.81 12.03 -8.01
C LEU A 101 2.27 11.67 -8.32
N PHE A 102 3.21 12.61 -8.15
CA PHE A 102 4.62 12.38 -8.41
C PHE A 102 5.24 11.39 -7.43
N PHE A 103 4.98 11.54 -6.13
CA PHE A 103 5.51 10.67 -5.11
C PHE A 103 4.88 9.27 -5.18
N GLY A 104 3.58 9.21 -5.44
CA GLY A 104 2.84 7.96 -5.63
C GLY A 104 3.36 7.12 -6.77
N GLY A 105 3.71 7.77 -7.91
CA GLY A 105 4.34 7.11 -9.05
C GLY A 105 5.70 6.47 -8.77
N VAL A 106 6.26 6.69 -7.59
CA VAL A 106 7.50 6.04 -7.15
C VAL A 106 7.28 5.11 -5.97
N SER A 107 6.52 5.58 -4.95
CA SER A 107 6.30 4.80 -3.72
C SER A 107 5.26 3.70 -3.87
N GLY A 108 4.24 3.90 -4.71
CA GLY A 108 3.11 2.99 -4.89
C GLY A 108 2.27 2.77 -3.62
N SER A 109 2.46 3.58 -2.58
CA SER A 109 1.86 3.41 -1.26
C SER A 109 1.20 4.69 -0.76
N ALA A 110 -0.12 4.67 -0.56
CA ALA A 110 -0.86 5.81 -0.01
C ALA A 110 -0.40 6.15 1.42
N ILE A 111 -0.02 5.16 2.23
CA ILE A 111 0.46 5.39 3.60
C ILE A 111 1.79 6.15 3.58
N ALA A 112 2.72 5.75 2.71
CA ALA A 112 3.99 6.44 2.54
C ALA A 112 3.76 7.87 2.02
N ASP A 113 2.83 8.07 1.09
CA ASP A 113 2.49 9.38 0.54
C ASP A 113 1.90 10.31 1.61
N VAL A 114 0.92 9.87 2.39
CA VAL A 114 0.36 10.67 3.50
C VAL A 114 1.46 11.04 4.50
N SER A 115 2.39 10.14 4.79
CA SER A 115 3.49 10.41 5.72
C SER A 115 4.47 11.44 5.16
N ALA A 116 4.86 11.32 3.90
CA ALA A 116 5.86 12.18 3.27
C ALA A 116 5.26 13.53 2.83
N VAL A 117 4.27 13.49 1.95
CA VAL A 117 3.65 14.69 1.36
C VAL A 117 2.69 15.33 2.35
N GLY A 118 1.79 14.55 2.95
CA GLY A 118 0.82 15.05 3.93
C GLY A 118 1.49 15.62 5.18
N GLY A 119 2.53 14.95 5.70
CA GLY A 119 3.32 15.44 6.83
C GLY A 119 3.93 16.84 6.61
N THR A 120 4.26 17.16 5.36
CA THR A 120 4.80 18.47 4.98
C THR A 120 3.70 19.46 4.60
N MET A 121 2.72 19.03 3.82
CA MET A 121 1.70 19.92 3.24
C MET A 121 0.63 20.35 4.23
N ILE A 122 0.15 19.43 5.10
CA ILE A 122 -0.91 19.76 6.08
C ILE A 122 -0.51 20.93 6.99
N PRO A 123 0.67 20.94 7.64
CA PRO A 123 1.11 22.08 8.44
C PRO A 123 1.25 23.37 7.65
N GLN A 124 1.71 23.30 6.39
CA GLN A 124 1.84 24.47 5.53
C GLN A 124 0.48 25.04 5.12
N MET A 125 -0.50 24.22 4.82
CA MET A 125 -1.86 24.64 4.49
C MET A 125 -2.51 25.33 5.69
N VAL A 126 -2.43 24.73 6.88
CA VAL A 126 -2.98 25.31 8.12
C VAL A 126 -2.32 26.65 8.44
N LYS A 127 -0.97 26.77 8.31
CA LYS A 127 -0.26 28.06 8.51
C LYS A 127 -0.71 29.14 7.53
N ARG A 128 -1.22 28.79 6.35
CA ARG A 128 -1.73 29.73 5.35
C ARG A 128 -3.25 29.96 5.45
N GLY A 129 -3.87 29.53 6.54
CA GLY A 129 -5.29 29.79 6.84
C GLY A 129 -6.26 28.80 6.22
N TYR A 130 -5.81 27.68 5.71
CA TYR A 130 -6.71 26.60 5.33
C TYR A 130 -7.27 25.93 6.58
N ASP A 131 -8.53 25.52 6.51
CA ASP A 131 -9.14 24.70 7.53
C ASP A 131 -8.36 23.38 7.69
N ARG A 132 -8.18 22.92 8.95
CA ARG A 132 -7.39 21.74 9.25
C ARG A 132 -8.00 20.46 8.67
N ASP A 133 -9.33 20.34 8.77
CA ASP A 133 -10.03 19.16 8.28
C ASP A 133 -9.98 19.11 6.75
N PHE A 134 -10.09 20.27 6.09
CA PHE A 134 -9.89 20.38 4.65
C PHE A 134 -8.46 19.94 4.25
N ALA A 135 -7.43 20.44 4.94
CA ALA A 135 -6.04 20.11 4.65
C ALA A 135 -5.75 18.60 4.81
N VAL A 136 -6.29 17.99 5.88
CA VAL A 136 -6.18 16.54 6.12
C VAL A 136 -6.91 15.75 5.04
N ASN A 137 -8.17 16.10 4.76
CA ASN A 137 -9.00 15.39 3.78
C ASN A 137 -8.40 15.44 2.36
N VAL A 138 -7.93 16.62 1.93
CA VAL A 138 -7.27 16.77 0.62
C VAL A 138 -6.01 15.89 0.56
N SER A 139 -5.18 15.89 1.60
CA SER A 139 -3.94 15.12 1.61
C SER A 139 -4.21 13.61 1.59
N ILE A 140 -5.18 13.12 2.38
CA ILE A 140 -5.55 11.69 2.39
C ILE A 140 -6.16 11.29 1.05
N THR A 141 -7.05 12.10 0.49
CA THR A 141 -7.69 11.79 -0.80
C THR A 141 -6.68 11.82 -1.94
N ALA A 142 -5.76 12.79 -1.93
CA ALA A 142 -4.67 12.86 -2.90
C ALA A 142 -3.77 11.62 -2.85
N ALA A 143 -3.49 11.10 -1.66
CA ALA A 143 -2.66 9.91 -1.49
C ALA A 143 -3.27 8.64 -2.12
N LEU A 144 -4.59 8.58 -2.33
CA LEU A 144 -5.23 7.47 -3.05
C LEU A 144 -4.75 7.37 -4.50
N VAL A 145 -4.29 8.48 -5.09
CA VAL A 145 -3.70 8.48 -6.44
C VAL A 145 -2.47 7.58 -6.51
N ALA A 146 -1.70 7.47 -5.42
CA ALA A 146 -0.55 6.57 -5.33
C ALA A 146 -0.90 5.08 -5.50
N LEU A 147 -2.16 4.70 -5.29
CA LEU A 147 -2.64 3.32 -5.48
C LEU A 147 -3.05 3.05 -6.94
N LEU A 148 -3.28 4.11 -7.72
CA LEU A 148 -3.77 4.03 -9.10
C LEU A 148 -2.66 4.23 -10.13
N VAL A 149 -1.54 4.83 -9.73
CA VAL A 149 -0.41 5.12 -10.61
C VAL A 149 0.65 4.02 -10.48
N PRO A 150 1.24 3.53 -11.59
CA PRO A 150 2.35 2.57 -11.52
C PRO A 150 3.58 3.16 -10.80
N PRO A 151 4.29 2.37 -9.97
CA PRO A 151 4.00 1.02 -9.52
C PRO A 151 3.03 1.00 -8.33
N SER A 152 1.89 0.30 -8.44
CA SER A 152 0.94 0.16 -7.33
C SER A 152 1.13 -1.17 -6.61
N HIS A 153 1.39 -1.12 -5.31
CA HIS A 153 1.51 -2.32 -4.47
C HIS A 153 0.22 -3.15 -4.49
N ASN A 154 -0.95 -2.50 -4.52
CA ASN A 154 -2.24 -3.19 -4.53
C ASN A 154 -2.46 -3.97 -5.81
N LEU A 155 -2.08 -3.43 -6.97
CA LEU A 155 -2.20 -4.12 -8.25
C LEU A 155 -1.20 -5.28 -8.38
N ILE A 156 0.01 -5.13 -7.79
CA ILE A 156 0.98 -6.23 -7.70
C ILE A 156 0.41 -7.37 -6.84
N LEU A 157 -0.17 -7.05 -5.68
CA LEU A 157 -0.81 -8.05 -4.81
C LEU A 157 -2.01 -8.69 -5.50
N PHE A 158 -2.82 -7.92 -6.22
CA PHE A 158 -3.96 -8.44 -6.98
C PHE A 158 -3.50 -9.42 -8.08
N SER A 159 -2.49 -9.07 -8.87
CA SER A 159 -1.92 -9.95 -9.89
C SER A 159 -1.40 -11.26 -9.28
N ALA A 160 -0.68 -11.18 -8.15
CA ALA A 160 -0.16 -12.35 -7.44
C ALA A 160 -1.30 -13.23 -6.89
N ALA A 161 -2.35 -12.63 -6.30
CA ALA A 161 -3.50 -13.33 -5.76
C ALA A 161 -4.35 -14.00 -6.87
N ALA A 162 -4.39 -13.40 -8.07
CA ALA A 162 -5.05 -13.96 -9.25
C ALA A 162 -4.26 -15.12 -9.92
N GLY A 163 -3.21 -15.63 -9.27
CA GLY A 163 -2.40 -16.74 -9.78
C GLY A 163 -1.26 -16.34 -10.69
N GLY A 164 -0.91 -15.05 -10.75
CA GLY A 164 0.23 -14.53 -11.53
C GLY A 164 0.03 -14.53 -13.05
N GLY A 165 -1.17 -14.86 -13.53
CA GLY A 165 -1.49 -14.90 -14.96
C GLY A 165 -1.88 -13.54 -15.55
N LEU A 166 -2.08 -12.52 -14.71
CA LEU A 166 -2.40 -11.16 -15.15
C LEU A 166 -1.13 -10.34 -15.24
N SER A 167 -0.88 -9.76 -16.42
CA SER A 167 0.19 -8.78 -16.58
C SER A 167 -0.11 -7.54 -15.74
N ILE A 168 0.85 -7.10 -14.94
CA ILE A 168 0.71 -5.88 -14.15
C ILE A 168 0.48 -4.67 -15.09
N ALA A 169 1.12 -4.68 -16.26
CA ALA A 169 0.94 -3.62 -17.26
C ALA A 169 -0.49 -3.52 -17.81
N ASP A 170 -1.21 -4.64 -17.88
CA ASP A 170 -2.59 -4.68 -18.37
C ASP A 170 -3.61 -4.20 -17.32
N LEU A 171 -3.18 -4.00 -16.08
CA LEU A 171 -4.01 -3.50 -14.99
C LEU A 171 -4.00 -1.95 -14.88
N PHE A 172 -3.16 -1.28 -15.65
CA PHE A 172 -3.06 0.18 -15.76
C PHE A 172 -3.57 0.68 -17.12
#